data_94e81ebe0828588ed9b91308fe7911dd
#
_entry.id   94e81ebe0828588ed9b91308fe7911dd
#
_cell.length_a   1.000
_cell.length_b   1.000
_cell.length_c   1.000
_cell.angle_alpha   90.00
_cell.angle_beta   90.00
_cell.angle_gamma   90.00
#
_symmetry.space_group_name_H-M   'P 1'
#
loop_
_entity.id
_entity.type
_entity.pdbx_description
1 polymer ?
#
loop_
_entity_poly.entity_id
_entity_poly.type
_entity_poly.pdbx_seq_one_letter_code
_entity_poly.pdbx_strand_id
1 'polypeptide(L)'
;MGFESVTKLENKLAEFFGAPYVICLDACTHGIELCIKLQNIKTISVPKRTYISIPFLAKKLNINLEWRDENWQDYYKVNKDFKPIYDAAVMWKKDSYVPGSFMCLSFQFQKHLSLGRGGAILCDNEQDAIKLKKMSYDGRLPNIPWRDQDIDSYGYHYYMTPETALLGLKKFDQAVSQKPKQWLITDWPDLTKMKVFNKSL
;
A
#
# COMPACT_ATOMS: atom_id res chain seq x y z
N MET A 1 4.55 -8.86 -23.68
CA MET A 1 5.15 -8.80 -22.32
C MET A 1 4.01 -9.00 -21.33
N GLY A 2 4.12 -10.02 -20.50
CA GLY A 2 3.13 -10.31 -19.47
C GLY A 2 3.54 -9.73 -18.11
N PHE A 3 2.83 -10.11 -17.07
CA PHE A 3 3.06 -9.64 -15.71
C PHE A 3 4.23 -10.35 -14.99
N GLU A 4 5.10 -11.10 -15.71
CA GLU A 4 6.24 -11.79 -15.11
C GLU A 4 7.21 -10.83 -14.39
N SER A 5 7.38 -9.61 -14.91
CA SER A 5 8.20 -8.58 -14.25
C SER A 5 7.60 -8.14 -12.91
N VAL A 6 6.27 -8.03 -12.84
CA VAL A 6 5.57 -7.70 -11.59
C VAL A 6 5.78 -8.81 -10.57
N THR A 7 5.56 -10.07 -10.96
CA THR A 7 5.80 -11.22 -10.08
C THR A 7 7.26 -11.31 -9.60
N LYS A 8 8.23 -11.04 -10.48
CA LYS A 8 9.66 -10.99 -10.08
C LYS A 8 9.94 -9.89 -9.06
N LEU A 9 9.34 -8.71 -9.21
CA LEU A 9 9.49 -7.62 -8.24
C LEU A 9 8.81 -7.97 -6.92
N GLU A 10 7.61 -8.56 -6.95
CA GLU A 10 6.89 -9.04 -5.77
C GLU A 10 7.75 -10.03 -4.97
N ASN A 11 8.38 -10.99 -5.64
CA ASN A 11 9.26 -11.98 -4.99
C ASN A 11 10.50 -11.32 -4.34
N LYS A 12 11.17 -10.37 -5.02
CA LYS A 12 12.29 -9.62 -4.44
C LYS A 12 11.87 -8.79 -3.22
N LEU A 13 10.70 -8.16 -3.26
CA LEU A 13 10.15 -7.42 -2.12
C LEU A 13 9.78 -8.35 -0.97
N ALA A 14 9.18 -9.51 -1.26
CA ALA A 14 8.84 -10.55 -0.28
C ALA A 14 10.09 -11.00 0.49
N GLU A 15 11.14 -11.36 -0.23
CA GLU A 15 12.44 -11.77 0.34
C GLU A 15 13.06 -10.64 1.18
N PHE A 16 13.06 -9.41 0.68
CA PHE A 16 13.67 -8.28 1.37
C PHE A 16 12.95 -7.91 2.67
N PHE A 17 11.61 -7.84 2.65
CA PHE A 17 10.83 -7.47 3.82
C PHE A 17 10.51 -8.63 4.76
N GLY A 18 10.75 -9.88 4.35
CA GLY A 18 10.39 -11.09 5.11
C GLY A 18 8.89 -11.36 5.12
N ALA A 19 8.15 -10.95 4.08
CA ALA A 19 6.73 -11.17 3.95
C ALA A 19 6.44 -12.39 3.07
N PRO A 20 5.51 -13.30 3.44
CA PRO A 20 5.15 -14.45 2.61
C PRO A 20 4.56 -14.07 1.25
N TYR A 21 3.76 -13.00 1.18
CA TYR A 21 3.10 -12.55 -0.05
C TYR A 21 3.22 -11.04 -0.23
N VAL A 22 3.40 -10.63 -1.49
CA VAL A 22 3.44 -9.22 -1.90
C VAL A 22 2.53 -9.03 -3.10
N ILE A 23 1.77 -7.94 -3.10
CA ILE A 23 0.93 -7.52 -4.22
C ILE A 23 1.37 -6.11 -4.64
N CYS A 24 2.00 -5.99 -5.80
CA CYS A 24 2.41 -4.71 -6.37
C CYS A 24 1.22 -3.98 -6.99
N LEU A 25 1.15 -2.67 -6.72
CA LEU A 25 0.06 -1.77 -7.07
C LEU A 25 0.59 -0.48 -7.69
N ASP A 26 -0.31 0.31 -8.25
CA ASP A 26 0.00 1.64 -8.78
C ASP A 26 0.24 2.70 -7.69
N ALA A 27 -0.24 2.49 -6.45
CA ALA A 27 -0.04 3.42 -5.32
C ALA A 27 -0.24 2.74 -3.95
N CYS A 28 0.50 3.20 -2.93
CA CYS A 28 0.30 2.82 -1.53
C CYS A 28 -1.13 3.13 -1.05
N THR A 29 -1.65 4.31 -1.39
CA THR A 29 -3.01 4.73 -1.03
C THR A 29 -4.06 3.74 -1.52
N HIS A 30 -3.91 3.21 -2.74
CA HIS A 30 -4.80 2.18 -3.28
C HIS A 30 -4.61 0.84 -2.54
N GLY A 31 -3.40 0.52 -2.10
CA GLY A 31 -3.16 -0.65 -1.25
C GLY A 31 -3.93 -0.57 0.07
N ILE A 32 -3.86 0.57 0.75
CA ILE A 32 -4.62 0.82 1.98
C ILE A 32 -6.13 0.76 1.71
N GLU A 33 -6.60 1.36 0.61
CA GLU A 33 -8.01 1.30 0.20
C GLU A 33 -8.50 -0.14 0.01
N LEU A 34 -7.72 -0.97 -0.70
CA LEU A 34 -8.08 -2.37 -0.93
C LEU A 34 -8.15 -3.16 0.39
N CYS A 35 -7.22 -2.94 1.31
CA CYS A 35 -7.24 -3.58 2.62
C CYS A 35 -8.46 -3.15 3.47
N ILE A 36 -8.82 -1.85 3.43
CA ILE A 36 -10.04 -1.32 4.07
C ILE A 36 -11.29 -2.00 3.50
N LYS A 37 -11.38 -2.11 2.18
CA LYS A 37 -12.52 -2.76 1.49
C LYS A 37 -12.57 -4.26 1.77
N LEU A 38 -11.45 -4.97 1.72
CA LEU A 38 -11.37 -6.41 1.99
C LEU A 38 -11.91 -6.75 3.38
N GLN A 39 -11.63 -5.92 4.37
CA GLN A 39 -12.07 -6.11 5.76
C GLN A 39 -13.38 -5.39 6.11
N ASN A 40 -14.00 -4.68 5.14
CA ASN A 40 -15.22 -3.89 5.35
C ASN A 40 -15.11 -2.89 6.53
N ILE A 41 -13.96 -2.25 6.68
CA ILE A 41 -13.67 -1.26 7.72
C ILE A 41 -14.61 -0.07 7.59
N LYS A 42 -15.19 0.39 8.70
CA LYS A 42 -16.11 1.53 8.75
C LYS A 42 -15.52 2.77 9.40
N THR A 43 -14.37 2.64 10.03
CA THR A 43 -13.67 3.74 10.69
C THR A 43 -12.17 3.58 10.50
N ILE A 44 -11.51 4.61 9.99
CA ILE A 44 -10.06 4.70 10.03
C ILE A 44 -9.62 5.68 11.10
N SER A 45 -8.50 5.39 11.73
CA SER A 45 -7.90 6.22 12.77
C SER A 45 -6.45 6.50 12.37
N VAL A 46 -6.11 7.76 12.16
CA VAL A 46 -4.83 8.17 11.57
C VAL A 46 -4.14 9.28 12.36
N PRO A 47 -2.81 9.37 12.34
CA PRO A 47 -2.10 10.50 12.94
C PRO A 47 -2.49 11.82 12.29
N LYS A 48 -2.51 12.91 13.06
CA LYS A 48 -2.73 14.27 12.55
C LYS A 48 -1.69 14.67 11.49
N ARG A 49 -0.47 14.12 11.62
CA ARG A 49 0.64 14.35 10.70
C ARG A 49 0.87 13.09 9.87
N THR A 50 0.35 13.08 8.67
CA THR A 50 0.48 11.99 7.70
C THR A 50 0.29 12.52 6.27
N TYR A 51 0.41 11.63 5.28
CA TYR A 51 0.15 12.02 3.90
C TYR A 51 -1.36 12.22 3.65
N ILE A 52 -1.71 13.34 3.04
CA ILE A 52 -3.10 13.82 2.92
C ILE A 52 -4.06 12.83 2.23
N SER A 53 -3.56 11.94 1.36
CA SER A 53 -4.42 10.97 0.68
C SER A 53 -5.05 9.96 1.64
N ILE A 54 -4.45 9.71 2.80
CA ILE A 54 -4.94 8.70 3.73
C ILE A 54 -6.25 9.15 4.42
N PRO A 55 -6.35 10.34 5.05
CA PRO A 55 -7.64 10.80 5.55
C PRO A 55 -8.67 11.05 4.43
N PHE A 56 -8.25 11.35 3.19
CA PHE A 56 -9.18 11.43 2.07
C PHE A 56 -9.82 10.09 1.70
N LEU A 57 -9.23 8.95 2.06
CA LEU A 57 -9.88 7.65 1.91
C LEU A 57 -11.17 7.55 2.73
N ALA A 58 -11.23 8.15 3.93
CA ALA A 58 -12.46 8.19 4.72
C ALA A 58 -13.59 8.87 3.93
N LYS A 59 -13.30 9.99 3.29
CA LYS A 59 -14.27 10.71 2.45
C LYS A 59 -14.64 9.91 1.21
N LYS A 60 -13.64 9.38 0.49
CA LYS A 60 -13.83 8.58 -0.73
C LYS A 60 -14.71 7.35 -0.49
N LEU A 61 -14.51 6.68 0.65
CA LEU A 61 -15.18 5.44 1.00
C LEU A 61 -16.46 5.64 1.83
N ASN A 62 -16.79 6.89 2.17
CA ASN A 62 -17.89 7.24 3.06
C ASN A 62 -17.83 6.48 4.39
N ILE A 63 -16.68 6.53 5.04
CA ILE A 63 -16.40 5.92 6.35
C ILE A 63 -15.92 6.97 7.35
N ASN A 64 -15.96 6.65 8.64
CA ASN A 64 -15.57 7.58 9.68
C ASN A 64 -14.04 7.80 9.72
N LEU A 65 -13.64 9.04 10.02
CA LEU A 65 -12.25 9.44 10.24
C LEU A 65 -12.07 9.86 11.70
N GLU A 66 -11.08 9.28 12.36
CA GLU A 66 -10.63 9.67 13.68
C GLU A 66 -9.18 10.12 13.63
N TRP A 67 -8.88 11.23 14.30
CA TRP A 67 -7.53 11.74 14.41
C TRP A 67 -6.84 11.26 15.69
N ARG A 68 -5.55 10.89 15.56
CA ARG A 68 -4.69 10.60 16.71
C ARG A 68 -3.60 11.65 16.82
N ASP A 69 -3.29 12.02 18.07
CA ASP A 69 -2.15 12.87 18.41
C ASP A 69 -0.99 11.96 18.82
N GLU A 70 -0.32 11.38 17.82
CA GLU A 70 0.80 10.48 18.03
C GLU A 70 1.96 10.84 17.11
N ASN A 71 3.18 10.65 17.61
CA ASN A 71 4.37 10.61 16.79
C ASN A 71 4.60 9.18 16.33
N TRP A 72 4.89 9.01 15.06
CA TRP A 72 5.15 7.71 14.46
C TRP A 72 6.48 7.73 13.68
N GLN A 73 7.08 6.57 13.54
CA GLN A 73 8.29 6.35 12.76
C GLN A 73 8.11 5.10 11.92
N ASP A 74 8.62 5.11 10.69
CA ASP A 74 8.56 4.03 9.70
C ASP A 74 7.15 3.67 9.25
N TYR A 75 6.20 3.44 10.16
CA TYR A 75 4.81 3.10 9.87
C TYR A 75 3.86 3.46 11.04
N TYR A 76 2.57 3.47 10.75
CA TYR A 76 1.50 3.59 11.75
C TYR A 76 0.28 2.76 11.37
N LYS A 77 -0.52 2.35 12.35
CA LYS A 77 -1.75 1.58 12.14
C LYS A 77 -2.88 2.51 11.67
N VAL A 78 -3.62 2.07 10.62
CA VAL A 78 -4.72 2.85 10.02
C VAL A 78 -6.09 2.52 10.62
N ASN A 79 -6.29 1.29 11.11
CA ASN A 79 -7.56 0.82 11.68
C ASN A 79 -7.40 0.46 13.16
N LYS A 80 -8.52 0.45 13.92
CA LYS A 80 -8.55 0.02 15.32
C LYS A 80 -8.76 -1.48 15.45
N ASP A 81 -9.81 -1.96 14.82
CA ASP A 81 -10.28 -3.34 14.89
C ASP A 81 -9.80 -4.14 13.67
N PHE A 82 -9.99 -5.44 13.70
CA PHE A 82 -9.61 -6.39 12.65
C PHE A 82 -8.09 -6.56 12.46
N LYS A 83 -7.70 -7.27 11.40
CA LYS A 83 -6.30 -7.44 11.02
C LYS A 83 -5.64 -6.06 10.79
N PRO A 84 -4.51 -5.75 11.45
CA PRO A 84 -3.87 -4.45 11.32
C PRO A 84 -3.55 -4.08 9.88
N ILE A 85 -3.89 -2.85 9.51
CA ILE A 85 -3.45 -2.22 8.27
C ILE A 85 -2.45 -1.14 8.65
N TYR A 86 -1.21 -1.26 8.16
CA TYR A 86 -0.17 -0.27 8.39
C TYR A 86 0.09 0.55 7.14
N ASP A 87 0.06 1.88 7.28
CA ASP A 87 0.71 2.77 6.32
C ASP A 87 2.21 2.74 6.61
N ALA A 88 2.94 2.03 5.77
CA ALA A 88 4.39 1.87 5.81
C ALA A 88 5.06 2.56 4.61
N ALA A 89 4.46 3.66 4.12
CA ALA A 89 4.87 4.36 2.90
C ALA A 89 6.29 4.93 2.93
N VAL A 90 6.91 5.02 4.10
CA VAL A 90 8.30 5.53 4.27
C VAL A 90 9.27 4.44 4.73
N MET A 91 8.79 3.25 5.01
CA MET A 91 9.59 2.17 5.51
C MET A 91 10.45 1.54 4.40
N TRP A 92 11.75 1.38 4.66
CA TRP A 92 12.66 0.60 3.83
C TRP A 92 13.69 -0.06 4.73
N LYS A 93 13.34 -1.23 5.24
CA LYS A 93 14.19 -1.97 6.18
C LYS A 93 14.01 -3.48 5.94
N LYS A 94 15.14 -4.21 5.87
CA LYS A 94 15.13 -5.65 5.71
C LYS A 94 14.45 -6.33 6.91
N ASP A 95 13.73 -7.43 6.65
CA ASP A 95 13.05 -8.26 7.65
C ASP A 95 12.11 -7.47 8.58
N SER A 96 11.39 -6.47 8.03
CA SER A 96 10.54 -5.56 8.79
C SER A 96 9.04 -5.79 8.62
N TYR A 97 8.63 -6.83 7.92
CA TYR A 97 7.22 -7.21 7.86
C TYR A 97 6.69 -7.58 9.26
N VAL A 98 5.52 -7.09 9.61
CA VAL A 98 4.83 -7.42 10.87
C VAL A 98 3.85 -8.55 10.61
N PRO A 99 4.11 -9.78 11.10
CA PRO A 99 3.20 -10.92 10.90
C PRO A 99 1.78 -10.64 11.37
N GLY A 100 0.79 -11.21 10.69
CA GLY A 100 -0.62 -11.00 11.01
C GLY A 100 -1.17 -9.64 10.57
N SER A 101 -0.49 -8.93 9.67
CA SER A 101 -0.90 -7.60 9.22
C SER A 101 -0.97 -7.46 7.71
N PHE A 102 -1.51 -6.32 7.25
CA PHE A 102 -1.29 -5.76 5.93
C PHE A 102 -0.37 -4.55 6.07
N MET A 103 0.81 -4.55 5.41
CA MET A 103 1.69 -3.39 5.38
C MET A 103 1.74 -2.81 3.97
N CYS A 104 1.38 -1.53 3.83
CA CYS A 104 1.30 -0.87 2.54
C CYS A 104 2.51 0.03 2.30
N LEU A 105 3.30 -0.29 1.28
CA LEU A 105 4.52 0.40 0.87
C LEU A 105 4.25 1.40 -0.24
N SER A 106 5.09 2.44 -0.34
CA SER A 106 5.04 3.42 -1.42
C SER A 106 6.35 3.45 -2.21
N PHE A 107 6.21 3.51 -3.53
CA PHE A 107 7.30 3.69 -4.50
C PHE A 107 7.16 5.00 -5.28
N GLN A 108 6.44 5.98 -4.71
CA GLN A 108 6.30 7.32 -5.28
C GLN A 108 7.67 8.00 -5.42
N PHE A 109 7.80 8.99 -6.31
CA PHE A 109 9.09 9.60 -6.72
C PHE A 109 9.97 10.10 -5.56
N GLN A 110 9.41 10.40 -4.37
CA GLN A 110 10.17 10.84 -3.20
C GLN A 110 10.64 9.67 -2.30
N LYS A 111 10.18 8.45 -2.56
CA LYS A 111 10.47 7.29 -1.71
C LYS A 111 11.83 6.68 -2.00
N HIS A 112 12.30 5.82 -1.11
CA HIS A 112 13.62 5.20 -1.21
C HIS A 112 13.76 4.38 -2.50
N LEU A 113 12.86 3.42 -2.75
CA LEU A 113 12.70 2.83 -4.08
C LEU A 113 11.76 3.73 -4.90
N SER A 114 12.34 4.65 -5.66
CA SER A 114 11.60 5.66 -6.43
C SER A 114 11.25 5.15 -7.83
N LEU A 115 9.98 4.88 -8.07
CA LEU A 115 9.44 4.42 -9.37
C LEU A 115 8.55 5.47 -10.05
N GLY A 116 8.52 6.71 -9.52
CA GLY A 116 7.59 7.74 -9.97
C GLY A 116 6.23 7.56 -9.31
N ARG A 117 5.54 6.47 -9.61
CA ARG A 117 4.31 6.01 -8.98
C ARG A 117 4.41 4.51 -8.74
N GLY A 118 3.81 4.03 -7.65
CA GLY A 118 3.81 2.61 -7.29
C GLY A 118 3.58 2.40 -5.81
N GLY A 119 3.25 1.19 -5.46
CA GLY A 119 3.07 0.72 -4.09
C GLY A 119 3.06 -0.80 -4.02
N ALA A 120 2.98 -1.34 -2.83
CA ALA A 120 2.78 -2.76 -2.61
C ALA A 120 2.04 -3.01 -1.29
N ILE A 121 1.33 -4.14 -1.20
CA ILE A 121 0.80 -4.70 0.04
C ILE A 121 1.64 -5.91 0.40
N LEU A 122 2.14 -5.96 1.63
CA LEU A 122 2.74 -7.14 2.23
C LEU A 122 1.69 -7.83 3.10
N CYS A 123 1.58 -9.16 3.03
CA CYS A 123 0.70 -9.95 3.87
C CYS A 123 1.20 -11.40 4.02
N ASP A 124 0.58 -12.16 4.94
CA ASP A 124 0.98 -13.54 5.26
C ASP A 124 -0.12 -14.58 5.01
N ASN A 125 -1.31 -14.16 4.63
CA ASN A 125 -2.40 -15.07 4.31
C ASN A 125 -2.57 -15.17 2.79
N GLU A 126 -2.51 -16.40 2.25
CA GLU A 126 -2.59 -16.67 0.82
C GLU A 126 -3.94 -16.26 0.22
N GLN A 127 -5.03 -16.55 0.93
CA GLN A 127 -6.38 -16.23 0.45
C GLN A 127 -6.60 -14.72 0.38
N ASP A 128 -6.07 -13.96 1.36
CA ASP A 128 -6.08 -12.50 1.32
C ASP A 128 -5.25 -11.97 0.13
N ALA A 129 -4.08 -12.57 -0.10
CA ALA A 129 -3.20 -12.19 -1.22
C ALA A 129 -3.88 -12.39 -2.58
N ILE A 130 -4.53 -13.55 -2.78
CA ILE A 130 -5.29 -13.85 -4.01
C ILE A 130 -6.44 -12.85 -4.19
N LYS A 131 -7.23 -12.59 -3.13
CA LYS A 131 -8.33 -11.62 -3.17
C LYS A 131 -7.82 -10.21 -3.51
N LEU A 132 -6.78 -9.74 -2.83
CA LEU A 132 -6.19 -8.43 -3.09
C LEU A 132 -5.63 -8.32 -4.51
N LYS A 133 -5.05 -9.40 -5.03
CA LYS A 133 -4.58 -9.47 -6.43
C LYS A 133 -5.74 -9.32 -7.41
N LYS A 134 -6.83 -10.08 -7.24
CA LYS A 134 -8.05 -9.93 -8.03
C LYS A 134 -8.63 -8.53 -7.91
N MET A 135 -8.77 -8.01 -6.70
CA MET A 135 -9.29 -6.66 -6.45
C MET A 135 -8.45 -5.58 -7.13
N SER A 136 -7.13 -5.75 -7.23
CA SER A 136 -6.24 -4.77 -7.87
C SER A 136 -6.31 -4.81 -9.40
N TYR A 137 -6.80 -5.90 -10.01
CA TYR A 137 -6.76 -6.15 -11.45
C TYR A 137 -8.15 -6.49 -12.01
N ASP A 138 -9.12 -5.61 -11.79
CA ASP A 138 -10.47 -5.69 -12.36
C ASP A 138 -11.22 -7.01 -12.04
N GLY A 139 -10.95 -7.64 -10.90
CA GLY A 139 -11.52 -8.94 -10.52
C GLY A 139 -10.80 -10.15 -11.12
N ARG A 140 -9.72 -9.94 -11.86
CA ARG A 140 -8.97 -10.95 -12.62
C ARG A 140 -7.64 -11.31 -11.97
N LEU A 141 -7.08 -12.45 -12.38
CA LEU A 141 -5.68 -12.78 -12.13
C LEU A 141 -4.82 -12.41 -13.35
N PRO A 142 -3.62 -11.85 -13.17
CA PRO A 142 -2.70 -11.58 -14.27
C PRO A 142 -2.19 -12.89 -14.88
N ASN A 143 -1.69 -12.82 -16.11
CA ASN A 143 -1.13 -13.94 -16.89
C ASN A 143 -2.14 -15.03 -17.30
N ILE A 144 -3.43 -14.86 -17.03
CA ILE A 144 -4.50 -15.71 -17.55
C ILE A 144 -5.32 -14.85 -18.52
N PRO A 145 -5.60 -15.30 -19.76
CA PRO A 145 -6.44 -14.57 -20.69
C PRO A 145 -7.83 -14.29 -20.09
N TRP A 146 -8.35 -13.09 -20.30
CA TRP A 146 -9.65 -12.69 -19.72
C TRP A 146 -10.78 -13.67 -20.06
N ARG A 147 -10.85 -14.13 -21.30
CA ARG A 147 -11.87 -15.08 -21.76
C ARG A 147 -11.83 -16.44 -21.07
N ASP A 148 -10.69 -16.76 -20.42
CA ASP A 148 -10.46 -18.05 -19.76
C ASP A 148 -10.63 -17.94 -18.24
N GLN A 149 -11.15 -16.80 -17.74
CA GLN A 149 -11.40 -16.55 -16.32
C GLN A 149 -12.88 -16.40 -16.03
N ASP A 150 -13.35 -17.01 -14.94
CA ASP A 150 -14.63 -16.69 -14.32
C ASP A 150 -14.43 -15.51 -13.35
N ILE A 151 -15.14 -14.40 -13.58
CA ILE A 151 -15.05 -13.19 -12.78
C ILE A 151 -16.09 -13.24 -11.68
N ASP A 152 -15.66 -13.62 -10.48
CA ASP A 152 -16.48 -13.88 -9.30
C ASP A 152 -16.51 -12.73 -8.28
N SER A 153 -15.75 -11.66 -8.55
CA SER A 153 -15.59 -10.54 -7.61
C SER A 153 -15.33 -9.22 -8.31
N TYR A 154 -15.72 -8.12 -7.67
CA TYR A 154 -15.38 -6.78 -8.15
C TYR A 154 -13.91 -6.49 -7.98
N GLY A 155 -13.33 -5.79 -8.96
CA GLY A 155 -11.96 -5.29 -8.93
C GLY A 155 -11.87 -3.84 -9.33
N TYR A 156 -10.64 -3.31 -9.22
CA TYR A 156 -10.26 -1.93 -9.53
C TYR A 156 -9.05 -1.93 -10.44
N HIS A 157 -8.85 -0.87 -11.18
CA HIS A 157 -7.72 -0.74 -12.10
C HIS A 157 -6.49 -0.14 -11.39
N TYR A 158 -5.99 -0.85 -10.35
CA TYR A 158 -4.94 -0.40 -9.42
C TYR A 158 -3.64 -1.19 -9.52
N TYR A 159 -3.49 -2.04 -10.52
CA TYR A 159 -2.31 -2.87 -10.71
C TYR A 159 -1.06 -2.05 -11.07
N MET A 160 0.10 -2.58 -10.71
CA MET A 160 1.38 -2.06 -11.21
C MET A 160 1.59 -2.52 -12.65
N THR A 161 1.99 -1.59 -13.54
CA THR A 161 2.31 -1.98 -14.92
C THR A 161 3.64 -2.74 -15.02
N PRO A 162 3.80 -3.61 -16.02
CA PRO A 162 5.06 -4.32 -16.26
C PRO A 162 6.27 -3.37 -16.40
N GLU A 163 6.10 -2.20 -16.99
CA GLU A 163 7.15 -1.20 -17.19
C GLU A 163 7.62 -0.61 -15.86
N THR A 164 6.68 -0.31 -14.95
CA THR A 164 6.98 0.16 -13.60
C THR A 164 7.73 -0.93 -12.81
N ALA A 165 7.31 -2.18 -12.95
CA ALA A 165 7.98 -3.30 -12.30
C ALA A 165 9.41 -3.53 -12.85
N LEU A 166 9.62 -3.41 -14.16
CA LEU A 166 10.97 -3.47 -14.77
C LEU A 166 11.88 -2.37 -14.24
N LEU A 167 11.35 -1.14 -14.09
CA LEU A 167 12.09 -0.05 -13.46
C LEU A 167 12.44 -0.39 -11.99
N GLY A 168 11.49 -1.00 -11.27
CA GLY A 168 11.69 -1.49 -9.91
C GLY A 168 12.82 -2.51 -9.82
N LEU A 169 12.79 -3.53 -10.66
CA LEU A 169 13.85 -4.55 -10.74
C LEU A 169 15.23 -3.95 -11.03
N LYS A 170 15.30 -2.99 -11.96
CA LYS A 170 16.55 -2.29 -12.31
C LYS A 170 17.12 -1.49 -11.13
N LYS A 171 16.27 -0.87 -10.31
CA LYS A 171 16.69 -0.01 -9.19
C LYS A 171 16.83 -0.76 -7.86
N PHE A 172 16.34 -1.99 -7.76
CA PHE A 172 16.18 -2.70 -6.50
C PHE A 172 17.49 -2.87 -5.74
N ASP A 173 18.51 -3.42 -6.39
CA ASP A 173 19.79 -3.75 -5.75
C ASP A 173 20.52 -2.49 -5.28
N GLN A 174 20.40 -1.38 -6.03
CA GLN A 174 20.88 -0.07 -5.60
C GLN A 174 20.11 0.42 -4.36
N ALA A 175 18.79 0.29 -4.34
CA ALA A 175 17.98 0.71 -3.19
C ALA A 175 18.31 -0.13 -1.93
N VAL A 176 18.60 -1.42 -2.08
CA VAL A 176 19.02 -2.28 -0.96
C VAL A 176 20.39 -1.88 -0.42
N SER A 177 21.34 -1.47 -1.27
CA SER A 177 22.69 -1.10 -0.87
C SER A 177 22.82 0.30 -0.25
N GLN A 178 21.84 1.16 -0.47
CA GLN A 178 21.85 2.56 0.02
C GLN A 178 21.20 2.70 1.39
N LYS A 179 21.71 3.65 2.19
CA LYS A 179 21.09 4.00 3.47
C LYS A 179 19.68 4.57 3.23
N PRO A 180 18.66 4.08 3.94
CA PRO A 180 17.28 4.57 3.79
C PRO A 180 17.17 6.06 4.07
N LYS A 181 16.31 6.76 3.30
CA LYS A 181 15.96 8.16 3.55
C LYS A 181 15.31 8.26 4.92
N GLN A 182 15.81 9.18 5.72
CA GLN A 182 15.21 9.50 7.01
C GLN A 182 14.04 10.46 6.82
N TRP A 183 12.96 10.21 7.54
CA TRP A 183 11.76 11.04 7.57
C TRP A 183 11.51 11.52 8.99
N LEU A 184 11.17 12.80 9.13
CA LEU A 184 10.80 13.39 10.41
C LEU A 184 9.31 13.62 10.45
N ILE A 185 8.70 13.53 11.63
CA ILE A 185 7.26 13.80 11.79
C ILE A 185 6.87 15.21 11.32
N THR A 186 7.81 16.14 11.36
CA THR A 186 7.66 17.53 10.89
C THR A 186 7.64 17.67 9.37
N ASP A 187 8.00 16.63 8.61
CA ASP A 187 7.86 16.63 7.14
C ASP A 187 6.39 16.66 6.70
N TRP A 188 5.46 16.36 7.63
CA TRP A 188 4.02 16.45 7.40
C TRP A 188 3.38 17.56 8.22
N PRO A 189 2.55 18.42 7.59
CA PRO A 189 1.77 19.41 8.31
C PRO A 189 0.71 18.73 9.21
N ASP A 190 0.25 19.45 10.22
CA ASP A 190 -0.92 19.05 10.97
C ASP A 190 -2.17 19.23 10.10
N LEU A 191 -2.73 18.12 9.62
CA LEU A 191 -3.85 18.09 8.69
C LEU A 191 -5.16 18.57 9.33
N THR A 192 -5.29 18.48 10.66
CA THR A 192 -6.48 18.97 11.38
C THR A 192 -6.65 20.47 11.28
N LYS A 193 -5.57 21.21 10.93
CA LYS A 193 -5.61 22.67 10.72
C LYS A 193 -6.00 23.07 9.29
N MET A 194 -6.14 22.11 8.38
CA MET A 194 -6.48 22.39 6.99
C MET A 194 -7.98 22.58 6.81
N LYS A 195 -8.38 23.60 6.03
CA LYS A 195 -9.79 23.96 5.80
C LYS A 195 -10.66 22.79 5.32
N VAL A 196 -10.12 21.88 4.53
CA VAL A 196 -10.83 20.71 3.99
C VAL A 196 -11.31 19.75 5.08
N PHE A 197 -10.67 19.71 6.25
CA PHE A 197 -11.06 18.87 7.37
C PHE A 197 -11.86 19.62 8.45
N ASN A 198 -11.97 20.96 8.34
CA ASN A 198 -12.66 21.82 9.29
C ASN A 198 -14.04 22.31 8.79
N LYS A 199 -14.37 22.06 7.53
CA LYS A 199 -15.69 22.36 7.00
C LYS A 199 -16.56 21.12 7.14
N SER A 200 -17.71 21.25 7.81
CA SER A 200 -18.86 20.35 7.61
C SER A 200 -19.22 20.44 6.13
N LEU A 201 -18.88 19.43 5.38
CA LEU A 201 -19.29 19.30 3.98
C LEU A 201 -20.70 18.73 3.92
#